data_dbee172f40f70b71c9e28bb9898bf05c
#
_entry.id   dbee172f40f70b71c9e28bb9898bf05c
#
_cell.length_a   1.000
_cell.length_b   1.000
_cell.length_c   1.000
_cell.angle_alpha   90.00
_cell.angle_beta   90.00
_cell.angle_gamma   90.00
#
_symmetry.space_group_name_H-M   'P 1'
#
loop_
_entity.id
_entity.type
_entity.pdbx_description
1 polymer ?
#
loop_
_entity_poly.entity_id
_entity_poly.type
_entity_poly.pdbx_seq_one_letter_code
_entity_poly.pdbx_strand_id
1 'polypeptide(L)'
;MHRDIVLQMADGTEKAVSFVANGATALRFRLVFGRELIASITNIFNAIGTENVSGLMKTINSLQAEGKEEMGLEDLSPEQLGALFAIVGSGEMNTVSQLAYIMNASAEHKDMRSLDMESYLDWLEQFETMEFLTHAMDFITLYMNNRATSSVAKKKEDRLIDR
;
A
#
# COMPACT_ATOMS: atom_id res chain seq x y z
N MET A 1 -9.13 -6.92 4.51
CA MET A 1 -8.34 -6.40 5.64
C MET A 1 -8.51 -4.89 5.68
N HIS A 2 -8.77 -4.32 6.86
CA HIS A 2 -9.03 -2.89 7.08
C HIS A 2 -7.94 -2.31 7.97
N ARG A 3 -7.50 -1.08 7.68
CA ARG A 3 -6.55 -0.32 8.50
C ARG A 3 -6.82 1.18 8.34
N ASP A 4 -6.75 1.90 9.44
CA ASP A 4 -6.69 3.36 9.44
C ASP A 4 -5.22 3.79 9.49
N ILE A 5 -4.85 4.74 8.64
CA ILE A 5 -3.51 5.32 8.59
C ILE A 5 -3.69 6.83 8.75
N VAL A 6 -2.91 7.42 9.65
CA VAL A 6 -2.88 8.88 9.81
C VAL A 6 -2.00 9.45 8.71
N LEU A 7 -2.57 10.34 7.90
CA LEU A 7 -1.89 10.98 6.78
C LEU A 7 -1.84 12.50 6.98
N GLN A 8 -0.75 13.10 6.54
CA GLN A 8 -0.59 14.54 6.55
C GLN A 8 -1.28 15.15 5.32
N MET A 9 -2.14 16.11 5.58
CA MET A 9 -2.89 16.83 4.56
C MET A 9 -2.06 17.96 3.97
N ALA A 10 -2.43 18.43 2.78
CA ALA A 10 -1.75 19.54 2.09
C ALA A 10 -1.77 20.86 2.89
N ASP A 11 -2.73 21.03 3.81
CA ASP A 11 -2.83 22.19 4.71
C ASP A 11 -1.99 22.05 6.00
N GLY A 12 -1.24 20.96 6.15
CA GLY A 12 -0.41 20.67 7.31
C GLY A 12 -1.16 20.03 8.49
N THR A 13 -2.45 19.73 8.37
CA THR A 13 -3.21 18.97 9.37
C THR A 13 -3.03 17.47 9.18
N GLU A 14 -3.35 16.68 10.21
CA GLU A 14 -3.36 15.22 10.16
C GLU A 14 -4.79 14.70 10.09
N LYS A 15 -4.99 13.63 9.32
CA LYS A 15 -6.29 12.97 9.18
C LYS A 15 -6.13 11.46 9.15
N ALA A 16 -6.88 10.75 9.99
CA ALA A 16 -7.01 9.31 9.89
C ALA A 16 -7.86 8.95 8.65
N VAL A 17 -7.30 8.16 7.76
CA VAL A 17 -7.92 7.72 6.51
C VAL A 17 -8.01 6.20 6.51
N SER A 18 -9.20 5.68 6.20
CA SER A 18 -9.46 4.24 6.20
C SER A 18 -9.07 3.61 4.86
N PHE A 19 -8.47 2.43 4.92
CA PHE A 19 -8.05 1.64 3.77
C PHE A 19 -8.52 0.20 3.90
N VAL A 20 -9.05 -0.37 2.83
CA VAL A 20 -9.47 -1.77 2.76
C VAL A 20 -8.82 -2.46 1.56
N ALA A 21 -8.01 -3.47 1.84
CA ALA A 21 -7.54 -4.41 0.84
C ALA A 21 -8.46 -5.64 0.82
N ASN A 22 -8.92 -6.02 -0.37
CA ASN A 22 -9.78 -7.19 -0.59
C ASN A 22 -9.47 -7.85 -1.94
N GLY A 23 -10.18 -8.94 -2.27
CA GLY A 23 -9.98 -9.68 -3.51
C GLY A 23 -10.20 -8.88 -4.80
N ALA A 24 -10.94 -7.78 -4.73
CA ALA A 24 -11.21 -6.92 -5.88
C ALA A 24 -10.16 -5.80 -6.08
N THR A 25 -9.24 -5.60 -5.13
CA THR A 25 -8.29 -4.48 -5.16
C THR A 25 -7.46 -4.46 -6.44
N ALA A 26 -6.87 -5.59 -6.85
CA ALA A 26 -6.05 -5.66 -8.06
C ALA A 26 -6.89 -5.43 -9.34
N LEU A 27 -8.11 -5.96 -9.39
CA LEU A 27 -9.00 -5.76 -10.53
C LEU A 27 -9.44 -4.30 -10.66
N ARG A 28 -9.81 -3.67 -9.55
CA ARG A 28 -10.16 -2.24 -9.53
C ARG A 28 -8.98 -1.38 -9.97
N PHE A 29 -7.77 -1.67 -9.47
CA PHE A 29 -6.55 -0.99 -9.89
C PHE A 29 -6.34 -1.07 -11.40
N ARG A 30 -6.46 -2.27 -11.99
CA ARG A 30 -6.31 -2.46 -13.43
C ARG A 30 -7.38 -1.72 -14.24
N LEU A 31 -8.64 -1.73 -13.79
CA LEU A 31 -9.74 -1.07 -14.50
C LEU A 31 -9.60 0.46 -14.49
N VAL A 32 -9.07 1.04 -13.42
CA VAL A 32 -8.90 2.50 -13.29
C VAL A 32 -7.62 2.97 -13.96
N PHE A 33 -6.50 2.26 -13.78
CA PHE A 33 -5.17 2.73 -14.19
C PHE A 33 -4.59 2.00 -15.40
N GLY A 34 -5.25 0.96 -15.92
CA GLY A 34 -4.82 0.24 -17.11
C GLY A 34 -3.55 -0.59 -16.94
N ARG A 35 -3.11 -0.84 -15.70
CA ARG A 35 -1.86 -1.55 -15.38
C ARG A 35 -2.12 -2.71 -14.41
N GLU A 36 -1.25 -3.71 -14.45
CA GLU A 36 -1.30 -4.84 -13.51
C GLU A 36 -0.60 -4.49 -12.19
N LEU A 37 -1.36 -4.47 -11.10
CA LEU A 37 -0.84 -4.12 -9.76
C LEU A 37 0.32 -5.01 -9.32
N ILE A 38 0.22 -6.33 -9.56
CA ILE A 38 1.28 -7.28 -9.17
C ILE A 38 2.59 -7.00 -9.91
N ALA A 39 2.52 -6.69 -11.22
CA ALA A 39 3.69 -6.35 -12.01
C ALA A 39 4.35 -5.06 -11.48
N SER A 40 3.56 -4.05 -11.16
CA SER A 40 4.05 -2.79 -10.60
C SER A 40 4.71 -2.99 -9.22
N ILE A 41 4.11 -3.79 -8.34
CA ILE A 41 4.70 -4.14 -7.03
C ILE A 41 6.00 -4.92 -7.22
N THR A 42 6.05 -5.84 -8.18
CA THR A 42 7.28 -6.59 -8.52
C THR A 42 8.39 -5.65 -9.00
N ASN A 43 8.06 -4.65 -9.81
CA ASN A 43 9.03 -3.63 -10.25
C ASN A 43 9.57 -2.82 -9.07
N ILE A 44 8.73 -2.47 -8.09
CA ILE A 44 9.15 -1.80 -6.85
C ILE A 44 10.16 -2.68 -6.11
N PHE A 45 9.86 -3.95 -5.88
CA PHE A 45 10.75 -4.86 -5.17
C PHE A 45 12.08 -5.09 -5.91
N ASN A 46 12.04 -5.19 -7.24
CA ASN A 46 13.25 -5.30 -8.04
C ASN A 46 14.12 -4.03 -7.97
N ALA A 47 13.51 -2.86 -7.95
CA ALA A 47 14.23 -1.59 -7.83
C ALA A 47 14.90 -1.43 -6.44
N ILE A 48 14.22 -1.86 -5.36
CA ILE A 48 14.73 -1.82 -4.00
C ILE A 48 15.86 -2.85 -3.79
N GLY A 49 15.76 -4.00 -4.47
CA GLY A 49 16.61 -5.18 -4.24
C GLY A 49 16.09 -6.06 -3.09
N THR A 50 16.23 -7.39 -3.25
CA THR A 50 15.64 -8.36 -2.33
C THR A 50 16.20 -8.30 -0.91
N GLU A 51 17.49 -7.96 -0.74
CA GLU A 51 18.14 -7.82 0.57
C GLU A 51 17.58 -6.63 1.35
N ASN A 52 17.36 -5.50 0.67
CA ASN A 52 16.81 -4.29 1.28
C ASN A 52 15.33 -4.43 1.65
N VAL A 53 14.54 -5.16 0.84
CA VAL A 53 13.13 -5.47 1.16
C VAL A 53 13.03 -6.27 2.46
N SER A 54 13.86 -7.30 2.65
CA SER A 54 13.86 -8.10 3.87
C SER A 54 14.21 -7.26 5.12
N GLY A 55 15.19 -6.35 5.00
CA GLY A 55 15.56 -5.42 6.06
C GLY A 55 14.43 -4.45 6.40
N LEU A 56 13.81 -3.87 5.38
CA LEU A 56 12.69 -2.94 5.53
C LEU A 56 11.49 -3.62 6.20
N MET A 57 11.11 -4.82 5.77
CA MET A 57 10.02 -5.58 6.37
C MET A 57 10.28 -5.96 7.83
N LYS A 58 11.52 -6.33 8.18
CA LYS A 58 11.91 -6.60 9.57
C LYS A 58 11.77 -5.35 10.44
N THR A 59 12.18 -4.19 9.94
CA THR A 59 12.06 -2.91 10.67
C THR A 59 10.60 -2.54 10.89
N ILE A 60 9.75 -2.64 9.88
CA ILE A 60 8.31 -2.38 10.00
C ILE A 60 7.67 -3.31 11.04
N ASN A 61 7.97 -4.60 10.98
CA ASN A 61 7.44 -5.57 11.94
C ASN A 61 7.90 -5.27 13.38
N SER A 62 9.15 -4.83 13.56
CA SER A 62 9.67 -4.45 14.88
C SER A 62 8.99 -3.20 15.42
N LEU A 63 8.78 -2.18 14.59
CA LEU A 63 8.10 -0.94 14.99
C LEU A 63 6.62 -1.18 15.33
N GLN A 64 5.96 -2.04 14.59
CA GLN A 64 4.58 -2.46 14.90
C GLN A 64 4.49 -3.22 16.24
N ALA A 65 5.48 -4.08 16.54
CA ALA A 65 5.55 -4.78 17.81
C ALA A 65 5.82 -3.85 19.00
N GLU A 66 6.52 -2.74 18.79
CA GLU A 66 6.79 -1.69 19.78
C GLU A 66 5.64 -0.68 19.95
N GLY A 67 4.54 -0.83 19.20
CA GLY A 67 3.37 0.06 19.25
C GLY A 67 3.60 1.42 18.59
N LYS A 68 4.68 1.60 17.81
CA LYS A 68 4.88 2.76 16.95
C LYS A 68 4.11 2.53 15.64
N GLU A 69 3.00 3.21 15.48
CA GLU A 69 2.13 3.07 14.29
C GLU A 69 2.64 3.85 13.08
N GLU A 70 3.56 4.78 13.26
CA GLU A 70 4.06 5.68 12.22
C GLU A 70 5.59 5.65 12.16
N MET A 71 6.13 5.45 10.95
CA MET A 71 7.55 5.55 10.66
C MET A 71 7.80 6.84 9.89
N GLY A 72 8.47 7.81 10.52
CA GLY A 72 8.93 9.02 9.86
C GLY A 72 10.18 8.77 8.99
N LEU A 73 10.50 9.69 8.09
CA LEU A 73 11.73 9.60 7.29
C LEU A 73 12.99 9.59 8.15
N GLU A 74 12.95 10.22 9.31
CA GLU A 74 14.05 10.25 10.31
C GLU A 74 14.30 8.91 10.97
N ASP A 75 13.32 7.99 10.97
CA ASP A 75 13.44 6.66 11.54
C ASP A 75 14.06 5.65 10.55
N LEU A 76 14.29 6.07 9.30
CA LEU A 76 14.83 5.23 8.25
C LEU A 76 16.37 5.18 8.29
N SER A 77 16.93 3.98 8.12
CA SER A 77 18.36 3.82 7.88
C SER A 77 18.75 4.38 6.49
N PRO A 78 20.05 4.68 6.26
CA PRO A 78 20.53 5.09 4.95
C PRO A 78 20.16 4.10 3.83
N GLU A 79 20.15 2.78 4.12
CA GLU A 79 19.78 1.74 3.17
C GLU A 79 18.28 1.81 2.83
N GLN A 80 17.43 2.08 3.82
CA GLN A 80 15.99 2.24 3.65
C GLN A 80 15.66 3.51 2.87
N LEU A 81 16.36 4.61 3.13
CA LEU A 81 16.26 5.83 2.33
C LEU A 81 16.68 5.58 0.89
N GLY A 82 17.76 4.84 0.66
CA GLY A 82 18.19 4.41 -0.66
C GLY A 82 17.13 3.59 -1.40
N ALA A 83 16.43 2.70 -0.68
CA ALA A 83 15.33 1.93 -1.22
C ALA A 83 14.14 2.81 -1.65
N LEU A 84 13.77 3.81 -0.85
CA LEU A 84 12.72 4.78 -1.21
C LEU A 84 13.11 5.59 -2.46
N PHE A 85 14.35 6.07 -2.54
CA PHE A 85 14.84 6.76 -3.74
C PHE A 85 14.87 5.85 -4.98
N ALA A 86 15.13 4.55 -4.81
CA ALA A 86 15.04 3.58 -5.90
C ALA A 86 13.58 3.43 -6.41
N ILE A 87 12.57 3.45 -5.52
CA ILE A 87 11.15 3.47 -5.91
C ILE A 87 10.85 4.71 -6.75
N VAL A 88 11.29 5.87 -6.32
CA VAL A 88 11.11 7.13 -7.08
C VAL A 88 11.76 7.02 -8.47
N GLY A 89 12.99 6.54 -8.53
CA GLY A 89 13.74 6.39 -9.78
C GLY A 89 13.18 5.33 -10.73
N SER A 90 12.46 4.33 -10.22
CA SER A 90 11.82 3.28 -11.03
C SER A 90 10.57 3.76 -11.78
N GLY A 91 10.05 4.95 -11.46
CA GLY A 91 8.78 5.44 -12.00
C GLY A 91 7.53 4.80 -11.37
N GLU A 92 7.69 3.99 -10.33
CA GLU A 92 6.59 3.30 -9.65
C GLU A 92 6.05 4.07 -8.42
N MET A 93 6.49 5.31 -8.19
CA MET A 93 6.02 6.14 -7.08
C MET A 93 4.49 6.33 -7.13
N ASN A 94 3.93 6.53 -8.31
CA ASN A 94 2.48 6.65 -8.48
C ASN A 94 1.73 5.35 -8.17
N THR A 95 2.35 4.19 -8.28
CA THR A 95 1.71 2.91 -7.96
C THR A 95 1.26 2.86 -6.51
N VAL A 96 2.04 3.39 -5.60
CA VAL A 96 1.71 3.39 -4.17
C VAL A 96 0.49 4.27 -3.88
N SER A 97 0.46 5.51 -4.38
CA SER A 97 -0.68 6.41 -4.20
C SER A 97 -1.93 5.91 -4.92
N GLN A 98 -1.78 5.31 -6.10
CA GLN A 98 -2.87 4.67 -6.84
C GLN A 98 -3.45 3.46 -6.08
N LEU A 99 -2.60 2.62 -5.49
CA LEU A 99 -3.03 1.52 -4.62
C LEU A 99 -3.78 2.04 -3.40
N ALA A 100 -3.24 3.05 -2.72
CA ALA A 100 -3.89 3.70 -1.58
C ALA A 100 -5.27 4.25 -1.95
N TYR A 101 -5.40 4.95 -3.09
CA TYR A 101 -6.67 5.44 -3.60
C TYR A 101 -7.72 4.32 -3.78
N ILE A 102 -7.35 3.21 -4.42
CA ILE A 102 -8.27 2.07 -4.61
C ILE A 102 -8.68 1.45 -3.26
N MET A 103 -7.76 1.34 -2.31
CA MET A 103 -8.07 0.81 -0.98
C MET A 103 -8.93 1.78 -0.16
N ASN A 104 -8.73 3.08 -0.27
CA ASN A 104 -9.59 4.09 0.35
C ASN A 104 -10.99 4.08 -0.27
N ALA A 105 -11.09 4.05 -1.60
CA ALA A 105 -12.37 3.93 -2.30
C ALA A 105 -13.14 2.66 -1.89
N SER A 106 -12.43 1.56 -1.61
CA SER A 106 -13.03 0.33 -1.09
C SER A 106 -13.54 0.49 0.34
N ALA A 107 -12.81 1.21 1.20
CA ALA A 107 -13.24 1.52 2.56
C ALA A 107 -14.49 2.41 2.59
N GLU A 108 -14.56 3.37 1.67
CA GLU A 108 -15.69 4.29 1.52
C GLU A 108 -16.85 3.72 0.70
N HIS A 109 -16.76 2.48 0.25
CA HIS A 109 -17.76 1.81 -0.58
C HIS A 109 -18.13 2.58 -1.87
N LYS A 110 -17.15 3.28 -2.46
CA LYS A 110 -17.37 4.02 -3.71
C LYS A 110 -17.72 3.10 -4.88
N ASP A 111 -18.64 3.56 -5.72
CA ASP A 111 -18.98 2.86 -6.97
C ASP A 111 -17.79 2.92 -7.94
N MET A 112 -17.52 1.81 -8.62
CA MET A 112 -16.48 1.72 -9.65
C MET A 112 -16.62 2.78 -10.75
N ARG A 113 -17.85 3.18 -11.06
CA ARG A 113 -18.15 4.20 -12.09
C ARG A 113 -17.66 5.60 -11.71
N SER A 114 -17.43 5.84 -10.41
CA SER A 114 -16.86 7.11 -9.89
C SER A 114 -15.35 7.11 -9.77
N LEU A 115 -14.69 5.99 -10.10
CA LEU A 115 -13.25 5.83 -10.00
C LEU A 115 -12.60 6.03 -11.37
N ASP A 116 -11.99 7.17 -11.58
CA ASP A 116 -11.25 7.54 -12.77
C ASP A 116 -9.98 8.34 -12.41
N MET A 117 -9.23 8.73 -13.43
CA MET A 117 -7.99 9.48 -13.23
C MET A 117 -8.25 10.86 -12.61
N GLU A 118 -9.32 11.53 -12.98
CA GLU A 118 -9.67 12.85 -12.44
C GLU A 118 -9.99 12.77 -10.95
N SER A 119 -10.86 11.83 -10.56
CA SER A 119 -11.19 11.58 -9.15
C SER A 119 -9.98 11.16 -8.33
N TYR A 120 -9.02 10.42 -8.92
CA TYR A 120 -7.76 10.08 -8.28
C TYR A 120 -6.91 11.32 -8.03
N LEU A 121 -6.76 12.20 -9.01
CA LEU A 121 -5.98 13.43 -8.86
C LEU A 121 -6.59 14.37 -7.83
N ASP A 122 -7.92 14.57 -7.86
CA ASP A 122 -8.65 15.37 -6.87
C ASP A 122 -8.46 14.83 -5.45
N TRP A 123 -8.43 13.49 -5.31
CA TRP A 123 -8.18 12.86 -4.02
C TRP A 123 -6.72 13.04 -3.58
N LEU A 124 -5.76 12.88 -4.50
CA LEU A 124 -4.32 12.98 -4.21
C LEU A 124 -3.92 14.39 -3.78
N GLU A 125 -4.51 15.44 -4.36
CA GLU A 125 -4.23 16.84 -4.06
C GLU A 125 -4.56 17.24 -2.61
N GLN A 126 -5.34 16.44 -1.90
CA GLN A 126 -5.69 16.68 -0.50
C GLN A 126 -4.53 16.42 0.47
N PHE A 127 -3.49 15.70 0.03
CA PHE A 127 -2.40 15.22 0.88
C PHE A 127 -1.08 15.93 0.60
N GLU A 128 -0.16 15.83 1.56
CA GLU A 128 1.20 16.29 1.41
C GLU A 128 1.93 15.47 0.32
N THR A 129 2.82 16.11 -0.43
CA THR A 129 3.40 15.57 -1.66
C THR A 129 4.14 14.23 -1.48
N MET A 130 4.82 14.04 -0.35
CA MET A 130 5.64 12.86 -0.09
C MET A 130 4.95 11.81 0.79
N GLU A 131 3.74 12.06 1.22
CA GLU A 131 3.04 11.28 2.22
C GLU A 131 2.89 9.81 1.83
N PHE A 132 2.46 9.54 0.60
CA PHE A 132 2.29 8.16 0.13
C PHE A 132 3.61 7.41 -0.05
N LEU A 133 4.70 8.11 -0.32
CA LEU A 133 6.03 7.49 -0.38
C LEU A 133 6.50 7.08 1.03
N THR A 134 6.26 7.92 2.03
CA THR A 134 6.59 7.64 3.43
C THR A 134 5.86 6.40 3.94
N HIS A 135 4.59 6.23 3.57
CA HIS A 135 3.74 5.08 3.93
C HIS A 135 3.73 3.94 2.90
N ALA A 136 4.64 3.95 1.92
CA ALA A 136 4.62 2.99 0.81
C ALA A 136 4.55 1.53 1.27
N MET A 137 5.35 1.18 2.27
CA MET A 137 5.39 -0.20 2.77
C MET A 137 4.14 -0.57 3.57
N ASP A 138 3.49 0.38 4.22
CA ASP A 138 2.22 0.16 4.91
C ASP A 138 1.14 -0.29 3.92
N PHE A 139 1.02 0.40 2.78
CA PHE A 139 0.04 0.07 1.75
C PHE A 139 0.35 -1.25 1.05
N ILE A 140 1.61 -1.48 0.69
CA ILE A 140 2.04 -2.75 0.07
C ILE A 140 1.81 -3.92 1.03
N THR A 141 2.17 -3.76 2.30
CA THR A 141 1.99 -4.80 3.33
C THR A 141 0.51 -5.08 3.57
N LEU A 142 -0.34 -4.06 3.66
CA LEU A 142 -1.78 -4.22 3.81
C LEU A 142 -2.39 -5.03 2.65
N TYR A 143 -1.96 -4.76 1.41
CA TYR A 143 -2.41 -5.51 0.25
C TYR A 143 -1.89 -6.96 0.25
N MET A 144 -0.60 -7.16 0.54
CA MET A 144 0.02 -8.50 0.53
C MET A 144 -0.50 -9.39 1.65
N ASN A 145 -0.73 -8.87 2.85
CA ASN A 145 -1.28 -9.63 3.98
C ASN A 145 -2.71 -10.12 3.71
N ASN A 146 -3.51 -9.34 2.98
CA ASN A 146 -4.84 -9.80 2.57
C ASN A 146 -4.76 -11.04 1.66
N ARG A 147 -3.75 -11.16 0.80
CA ARG A 147 -3.53 -12.34 -0.04
C ARG A 147 -3.10 -13.56 0.78
N ALA A 148 -2.24 -13.37 1.77
CA ALA A 148 -1.77 -14.44 2.64
C ALA A 148 -2.92 -15.06 3.45
N THR A 149 -3.80 -14.26 4.03
CA THR A 149 -4.99 -14.72 4.76
C THR A 149 -5.98 -15.45 3.86
N SER A 150 -6.17 -15.03 2.63
CA SER A 150 -7.04 -15.71 1.66
C SER A 150 -6.51 -17.10 1.27
N SER A 151 -5.20 -17.26 1.13
CA SER A 151 -4.59 -18.56 0.81
C SER A 151 -4.65 -19.57 1.95
N VAL A 152 -4.57 -19.11 3.20
CA VAL A 152 -4.70 -19.95 4.40
C VAL A 152 -6.14 -20.41 4.61
N ALA A 153 -7.13 -19.56 4.36
CA ALA A 153 -8.54 -19.89 4.44
C ALA A 153 -8.92 -20.98 3.41
N LYS A 154 -8.43 -20.85 2.16
CA LYS A 154 -8.66 -21.85 1.10
C LYS A 154 -8.08 -23.22 1.44
N LYS A 155 -6.88 -23.25 2.08
CA LYS A 155 -6.24 -24.51 2.49
C LYS A 155 -6.95 -25.20 3.68
N LYS A 156 -7.73 -24.48 4.47
CA LYS A 156 -8.56 -25.02 5.53
C LYS A 156 -9.87 -25.62 5.01
N GLU A 157 -10.49 -25.00 4.00
CA GLU A 157 -11.70 -25.53 3.35
C GLU A 157 -11.41 -26.86 2.62
N ASP A 158 -10.31 -26.92 1.85
CA ASP A 158 -9.92 -28.14 1.14
C ASP A 158 -9.65 -29.33 2.09
N ARG A 159 -9.22 -29.07 3.33
CA ARG A 159 -9.01 -30.11 4.36
C ARG A 159 -10.29 -30.60 5.05
N LEU A 160 -11.39 -29.85 4.96
CA LEU A 160 -12.68 -30.21 5.55
C LEU A 160 -13.58 -30.99 4.58
N ILE A 161 -13.28 -30.97 3.29
CA ILE A 161 -14.01 -31.69 2.24
C ILE A 161 -13.50 -33.14 2.09
N ASP A 162 -12.24 -33.41 2.50
CA ASP A 162 -11.60 -34.77 2.46
C ASP A 162 -11.85 -35.62 3.72
N ARG A 163 -12.85 -35.29 4.50
CA ARG A 163 -13.33 -36.10 5.65
C ARG A 163 -14.83 -36.38 5.51
#